data_bb780caaeadad1acfeee91dea9566ea5
#
_entry.id   bb780caaeadad1acfeee91dea9566ea5
#
_cell.length_a   1.000
_cell.length_b   1.000
_cell.length_c   1.000
_cell.angle_alpha   90.00
_cell.angle_beta   90.00
_cell.angle_gamma   90.00
#
_symmetry.space_group_name_H-M   'P 1'
#
loop_
_entity.id
_entity.type
_entity.pdbx_description
1 polymer ?
#
loop_
_entity_poly.entity_id
_entity_poly.type
_entity_poly.pdbx_seq_one_letter_code
_entity_poly.pdbx_strand_id
1 'polypeptide(L)'
;MSENDRSLYLFLFIALLGAFLIQNKRGDSSLDITKDEIMSHIRYLSHENRGGRYPGTRGSKDVISYMIKQFKSYGVAPGHRGSYVQPFDITTGIKLNDGNYMVVNGDTLVIREDYIPLSFSSSSFFSGSAVFAGYGFNSEQKELEWNDYKNLDVNEKWVVVMRHSPDRHNQHSIYREHSSLHKKMMVARDLGAAGIIFISQIEDEALNPLVYTRGYKNMGIPAIHISNETADKILKPYGWSQQSIQETMNRSLSSVTFDMDGVTFSANVSLSPIKTRAANVVGLIQSGNRRYRDEHVVIGAHFDHLGEGGAESGSRKPDE
;
A
#
# COMPACT_ATOMS: atom_id res chain seq x y z
N MET A 1 67.96 -16.92 50.33
CA MET A 1 66.65 -16.37 49.97
C MET A 1 65.68 -16.73 51.06
N SER A 2 65.17 -15.73 51.77
CA SER A 2 64.25 -15.97 52.88
C SER A 2 62.89 -16.46 52.40
N GLU A 3 62.11 -17.11 53.23
CA GLU A 3 60.75 -17.57 52.92
C GLU A 3 59.85 -16.37 52.46
N ASN A 4 60.08 -15.20 53.02
CA ASN A 4 59.41 -13.96 52.67
C ASN A 4 59.74 -13.50 51.24
N ASP A 5 60.97 -13.71 50.77
CA ASP A 5 61.36 -13.35 49.41
C ASP A 5 60.67 -14.24 48.39
N ARG A 6 60.51 -15.55 48.69
CA ARG A 6 59.82 -16.49 47.80
C ARG A 6 58.29 -16.15 47.65
N SER A 7 57.69 -15.76 48.78
CA SER A 7 56.25 -15.35 48.76
C SER A 7 56.04 -14.07 47.99
N LEU A 8 56.97 -13.09 48.10
CA LEU A 8 56.87 -11.82 47.32
C LEU A 8 57.05 -12.06 45.82
N TYR A 9 57.99 -12.90 45.40
CA TYR A 9 58.19 -13.23 44.00
C TYR A 9 57.02 -14.02 43.41
N LEU A 10 56.41 -14.92 44.18
CA LEU A 10 55.23 -15.65 43.78
C LEU A 10 54.02 -14.70 43.58
N PHE A 11 53.86 -13.75 44.51
CA PHE A 11 52.76 -12.75 44.40
C PHE A 11 52.96 -11.80 43.21
N LEU A 12 54.19 -11.35 42.95
CA LEU A 12 54.54 -10.55 41.76
C LEU A 12 54.34 -11.33 40.45
N PHE A 13 54.67 -12.62 40.43
CA PHE A 13 54.47 -13.48 39.27
C PHE A 13 52.98 -13.70 38.97
N ILE A 14 52.16 -13.93 40.02
CA ILE A 14 50.71 -14.08 39.87
C ILE A 14 50.06 -12.76 39.43
N ALA A 15 50.52 -11.61 39.95
CA ALA A 15 50.03 -10.30 39.57
C ALA A 15 50.38 -9.95 38.10
N LEU A 16 51.62 -10.29 37.68
CA LEU A 16 52.07 -10.10 36.29
C LEU A 16 51.36 -11.06 35.34
N LEU A 17 51.12 -12.31 35.75
CA LEU A 17 50.35 -13.27 34.95
C LEU A 17 48.88 -12.85 34.83
N GLY A 18 48.30 -12.35 35.93
CA GLY A 18 46.96 -11.76 35.93
C GLY A 18 46.84 -10.56 35.02
N ALA A 19 47.83 -9.63 35.06
CA ALA A 19 47.87 -8.46 34.16
C ALA A 19 48.05 -8.86 32.70
N PHE A 20 48.89 -9.87 32.41
CA PHE A 20 49.08 -10.41 31.08
C PHE A 20 47.84 -11.11 30.55
N LEU A 21 47.11 -11.85 31.37
CA LEU A 21 45.84 -12.48 31.02
C LEU A 21 44.70 -11.46 30.81
N ILE A 22 44.73 -10.34 31.56
CA ILE A 22 43.78 -9.25 31.40
C ILE A 22 44.10 -8.46 30.11
N GLN A 23 45.39 -8.26 29.78
CA GLN A 23 45.80 -7.63 28.54
C GLN A 23 45.49 -8.49 27.30
N ASN A 24 45.67 -9.82 27.40
CA ASN A 24 45.30 -10.75 26.32
C ASN A 24 43.79 -10.98 26.17
N LYS A 25 42.95 -10.61 27.15
CA LYS A 25 41.49 -10.58 27.02
C LYS A 25 40.94 -9.31 26.42
N ARG A 26 41.76 -8.27 26.22
CA ARG A 26 41.47 -7.24 25.26
C ARG A 26 41.78 -7.82 23.87
N GLY A 27 40.98 -8.78 23.46
CA GLY A 27 40.93 -9.18 22.07
C GLY A 27 40.80 -7.93 21.26
N ASP A 28 41.61 -7.82 20.25
CA ASP A 28 41.52 -6.86 19.17
C ASP A 28 40.13 -6.99 18.58
N SER A 29 39.13 -6.30 19.18
CA SER A 29 37.86 -6.08 18.54
C SER A 29 38.17 -5.09 17.45
N SER A 30 38.61 -5.61 16.30
CA SER A 30 38.69 -4.77 15.12
C SER A 30 37.33 -4.06 15.01
N LEU A 31 37.35 -2.73 14.96
CA LEU A 31 36.16 -1.91 14.76
C LEU A 31 35.61 -2.09 13.34
N ASP A 32 36.23 -2.98 12.57
CA ASP A 32 35.89 -3.25 11.19
C ASP A 32 34.69 -4.16 11.11
N ILE A 33 33.69 -3.71 10.40
CA ILE A 33 32.50 -4.51 10.07
C ILE A 33 32.93 -5.59 9.06
N THR A 34 32.79 -6.85 9.44
CA THR A 34 33.20 -7.97 8.62
C THR A 34 32.09 -8.43 7.66
N LYS A 35 32.49 -9.03 6.55
CA LYS A 35 31.56 -9.64 5.59
C LYS A 35 30.69 -10.70 6.27
N ASP A 36 31.24 -11.50 7.16
CA ASP A 36 30.52 -12.61 7.81
C ASP A 36 29.45 -12.09 8.79
N GLU A 37 29.71 -10.99 9.49
CA GLU A 37 28.71 -10.32 10.33
C GLU A 37 27.55 -9.81 9.49
N ILE A 38 27.83 -9.07 8.40
CA ILE A 38 26.79 -8.59 7.48
C ILE A 38 25.99 -9.76 6.92
N MET A 39 26.67 -10.81 6.45
CA MET A 39 26.01 -11.98 5.89
C MET A 39 25.16 -12.73 6.89
N SER A 40 25.55 -12.77 8.18
CA SER A 40 24.75 -13.37 9.25
C SER A 40 23.41 -12.63 9.45
N HIS A 41 23.44 -11.29 9.43
CA HIS A 41 22.22 -10.47 9.51
C HIS A 41 21.35 -10.67 8.29
N ILE A 42 21.92 -10.65 7.08
CA ILE A 42 21.17 -10.84 5.83
C ILE A 42 20.50 -12.21 5.84
N ARG A 43 21.22 -13.30 6.15
CA ARG A 43 20.65 -14.66 6.21
C ARG A 43 19.50 -14.75 7.20
N TYR A 44 19.63 -14.12 8.37
CA TYR A 44 18.56 -14.12 9.36
C TYR A 44 17.32 -13.37 8.84
N LEU A 45 17.51 -12.17 8.28
CA LEU A 45 16.42 -11.31 7.83
C LEU A 45 15.72 -11.86 6.58
N SER A 46 16.48 -12.46 5.65
CA SER A 46 15.94 -12.99 4.39
C SER A 46 15.44 -14.43 4.47
N HIS A 47 15.54 -15.09 5.62
CA HIS A 47 15.15 -16.48 5.78
C HIS A 47 13.63 -16.65 5.54
N GLU A 48 13.24 -17.69 4.84
CA GLU A 48 11.83 -18.01 4.48
C GLU A 48 10.88 -18.01 5.68
N ASN A 49 11.33 -18.52 6.84
CA ASN A 49 10.55 -18.50 8.09
C ASN A 49 10.17 -17.08 8.59
N ARG A 50 10.63 -16.03 7.91
CA ARG A 50 10.22 -14.63 8.19
C ARG A 50 9.02 -14.20 7.37
N GLY A 51 8.52 -15.06 6.47
CA GLY A 51 7.29 -14.83 5.70
C GLY A 51 7.24 -13.45 5.04
N GLY A 52 8.34 -13.04 4.37
CA GLY A 52 8.45 -11.75 3.73
C GLY A 52 8.26 -10.53 4.65
N ARG A 53 8.28 -10.69 5.98
CA ARG A 53 8.29 -9.64 7.01
C ARG A 53 7.19 -8.59 6.87
N TYR A 54 6.01 -8.98 6.39
CA TYR A 54 4.89 -8.04 6.28
C TYR A 54 4.52 -7.50 7.67
N PRO A 55 4.29 -6.19 7.83
CA PRO A 55 3.99 -5.60 9.12
C PRO A 55 2.83 -6.27 9.85
N GLY A 56 3.02 -6.57 11.14
CA GLY A 56 2.04 -7.24 11.99
C GLY A 56 2.08 -8.77 11.97
N THR A 57 2.76 -9.40 11.00
CA THR A 57 2.95 -10.85 10.93
C THR A 57 3.92 -11.37 12.00
N ARG A 58 3.95 -12.69 12.17
CA ARG A 58 4.92 -13.36 13.04
C ARG A 58 6.36 -13.04 12.61
N GLY A 59 6.66 -13.13 11.31
CA GLY A 59 7.99 -12.83 10.78
C GLY A 59 8.46 -11.42 11.08
N SER A 60 7.57 -10.42 10.97
CA SER A 60 7.85 -9.05 11.37
C SER A 60 8.16 -8.92 12.86
N LYS A 61 7.40 -9.58 13.74
CA LYS A 61 7.63 -9.60 15.20
C LYS A 61 8.94 -10.27 15.57
N ASP A 62 9.29 -11.36 14.89
CA ASP A 62 10.56 -12.08 15.09
C ASP A 62 11.75 -11.19 14.72
N VAL A 63 11.65 -10.43 13.62
CA VAL A 63 12.69 -9.48 13.21
C VAL A 63 12.81 -8.32 14.19
N ILE A 64 11.73 -7.77 14.70
CA ILE A 64 11.75 -6.74 15.76
C ILE A 64 12.51 -7.26 16.98
N SER A 65 12.20 -8.48 17.43
CA SER A 65 12.86 -9.10 18.56
C SER A 65 14.35 -9.34 18.33
N TYR A 66 14.71 -9.76 17.12
CA TYR A 66 16.09 -9.93 16.69
C TYR A 66 16.86 -8.61 16.72
N MET A 67 16.31 -7.54 16.11
CA MET A 67 16.95 -6.22 16.09
C MET A 67 17.18 -5.66 17.50
N ILE A 68 16.19 -5.81 18.39
CA ILE A 68 16.34 -5.40 19.80
C ILE A 68 17.49 -6.17 20.48
N LYS A 69 17.59 -7.47 20.22
CA LYS A 69 18.68 -8.30 20.74
C LYS A 69 20.04 -7.81 20.23
N GLN A 70 20.15 -7.49 18.94
CA GLN A 70 21.38 -6.96 18.35
C GLN A 70 21.73 -5.58 18.93
N PHE A 71 20.79 -4.66 19.02
CA PHE A 71 21.03 -3.34 19.64
C PHE A 71 21.55 -3.47 21.08
N LYS A 72 20.94 -4.36 21.87
CA LYS A 72 21.41 -4.64 23.23
C LYS A 72 22.84 -5.20 23.26
N SER A 73 23.18 -6.12 22.35
CA SER A 73 24.51 -6.71 22.28
C SER A 73 25.60 -5.70 21.88
N TYR A 74 25.22 -4.68 21.11
CA TYR A 74 26.13 -3.58 20.72
C TYR A 74 26.15 -2.42 21.72
N GLY A 75 25.45 -2.51 22.83
CA GLY A 75 25.39 -1.44 23.83
C GLY A 75 24.60 -0.20 23.38
N VAL A 76 23.80 -0.30 22.32
CA VAL A 76 22.91 0.76 21.87
C VAL A 76 21.75 0.91 22.85
N ALA A 77 21.51 2.11 23.35
CA ALA A 77 20.43 2.39 24.29
C ALA A 77 19.05 2.45 23.60
N PRO A 78 17.94 2.23 24.34
CA PRO A 78 16.60 2.40 23.79
C PRO A 78 16.32 3.87 23.45
N GLY A 79 15.85 4.12 22.21
CA GLY A 79 15.66 5.47 21.66
C GLY A 79 14.24 6.02 21.75
N HIS A 80 13.26 5.24 22.22
CA HIS A 80 11.87 5.68 22.32
C HIS A 80 11.31 5.57 23.74
N ARG A 81 11.30 6.67 24.51
CA ARG A 81 10.70 6.73 25.87
C ARG A 81 11.13 5.54 26.78
N GLY A 82 12.41 5.19 26.76
CA GLY A 82 12.93 4.06 27.50
C GLY A 82 12.70 2.68 26.89
N SER A 83 12.10 2.62 25.69
CA SER A 83 11.87 1.40 24.91
C SER A 83 12.64 1.44 23.59
N TYR A 84 12.98 0.26 23.04
CA TYR A 84 13.44 0.15 21.64
C TYR A 84 12.28 0.17 20.65
N VAL A 85 11.05 -0.04 21.11
CA VAL A 85 9.86 -0.18 20.26
C VAL A 85 9.08 1.13 20.23
N GLN A 86 8.95 1.69 19.05
CA GLN A 86 8.03 2.78 18.75
C GLN A 86 6.82 2.20 17.99
N PRO A 87 5.70 1.93 18.68
CA PRO A 87 4.54 1.33 18.05
C PRO A 87 3.72 2.35 17.27
N PHE A 88 3.12 1.89 16.16
CA PHE A 88 2.13 2.65 15.38
C PHE A 88 1.16 1.70 14.68
N ASP A 89 0.03 2.24 14.22
CA ASP A 89 -0.94 1.46 13.47
C ASP A 89 -0.79 1.75 11.97
N ILE A 90 -0.85 0.69 11.17
CA ILE A 90 -0.92 0.77 9.72
C ILE A 90 -2.23 0.17 9.23
N THR A 91 -2.70 0.62 8.08
CA THR A 91 -3.78 -0.04 7.35
C THR A 91 -3.19 -1.16 6.51
N THR A 92 -3.67 -2.38 6.71
CA THR A 92 -3.23 -3.58 5.99
C THR A 92 -4.31 -4.14 5.06
N GLY A 93 -5.54 -3.62 5.18
CA GLY A 93 -6.66 -4.07 4.36
C GLY A 93 -7.86 -3.13 4.47
N ILE A 94 -8.89 -3.46 3.69
CA ILE A 94 -10.21 -2.81 3.72
C ILE A 94 -11.25 -3.91 3.83
N LYS A 95 -12.27 -3.69 4.63
CA LYS A 95 -13.43 -4.58 4.72
C LYS A 95 -14.72 -3.84 4.41
N LEU A 96 -15.66 -4.58 3.85
CA LEU A 96 -17.06 -4.15 3.75
C LEU A 96 -17.70 -4.21 5.14
N ASN A 97 -18.37 -3.13 5.53
CA ASN A 97 -19.24 -3.15 6.70
C ASN A 97 -20.67 -3.48 6.29
N ASP A 98 -21.57 -3.60 7.24
CA ASP A 98 -23.00 -3.65 6.98
C ASP A 98 -23.51 -2.31 6.42
N GLY A 99 -24.65 -2.37 5.73
CA GLY A 99 -25.31 -1.18 5.16
C GLY A 99 -24.83 -0.77 3.76
N ASN A 100 -23.94 -1.54 3.11
CA ASN A 100 -23.68 -1.35 1.68
C ASN A 100 -24.93 -1.77 0.88
N TYR A 101 -25.40 -0.89 -0.01
CA TYR A 101 -26.41 -1.22 -0.98
C TYR A 101 -26.23 -0.38 -2.26
N MET A 102 -26.80 -0.88 -3.35
CA MET A 102 -26.92 -0.16 -4.60
C MET A 102 -28.25 -0.49 -5.26
N VAL A 103 -28.94 0.54 -5.74
CA VAL A 103 -30.24 0.45 -6.42
C VAL A 103 -30.10 1.20 -7.75
N VAL A 104 -30.59 0.60 -8.82
CA VAL A 104 -30.64 1.19 -10.16
C VAL A 104 -32.08 1.16 -10.64
N ASN A 105 -32.69 2.30 -10.86
CA ASN A 105 -34.10 2.44 -11.30
C ASN A 105 -35.12 1.65 -10.44
N GLY A 106 -34.84 1.50 -9.15
CA GLY A 106 -35.70 0.73 -8.23
C GLY A 106 -35.27 -0.73 -8.03
N ASP A 107 -34.42 -1.28 -8.89
CA ASP A 107 -33.90 -2.63 -8.76
C ASP A 107 -32.71 -2.66 -7.81
N THR A 108 -32.80 -3.48 -6.76
CA THR A 108 -31.70 -3.66 -5.78
C THR A 108 -30.68 -4.64 -6.34
N LEU A 109 -29.42 -4.23 -6.36
CA LEU A 109 -28.29 -5.02 -6.81
C LEU A 109 -27.67 -5.82 -5.67
N VAL A 110 -27.13 -7.01 -5.99
CA VAL A 110 -26.48 -7.92 -5.05
C VAL A 110 -24.99 -7.64 -4.99
N ILE A 111 -24.50 -7.32 -3.78
CA ILE A 111 -23.07 -7.07 -3.56
C ILE A 111 -22.22 -8.31 -3.83
N ARG A 112 -21.08 -8.14 -4.51
CA ARG A 112 -20.16 -9.18 -5.00
C ARG A 112 -20.66 -10.02 -6.19
N GLU A 113 -21.89 -9.83 -6.61
CA GLU A 113 -22.46 -10.43 -7.82
C GLU A 113 -22.67 -9.34 -8.88
N ASP A 114 -23.48 -8.35 -8.57
CA ASP A 114 -23.79 -7.24 -9.49
C ASP A 114 -22.86 -6.06 -9.32
N TYR A 115 -22.31 -5.82 -8.14
CA TYR A 115 -21.42 -4.71 -7.87
C TYR A 115 -20.47 -4.96 -6.69
N ILE A 116 -19.42 -4.14 -6.65
CA ILE A 116 -18.47 -4.07 -5.54
C ILE A 116 -17.97 -2.63 -5.35
N PRO A 117 -17.96 -2.06 -4.14
CA PRO A 117 -17.24 -0.83 -3.84
C PRO A 117 -15.74 -1.02 -4.01
N LEU A 118 -15.06 0.00 -4.51
CA LEU A 118 -13.60 -0.02 -4.63
C LEU A 118 -12.94 0.44 -3.33
N SER A 119 -11.76 -0.09 -3.03
CA SER A 119 -11.07 0.13 -1.75
C SER A 119 -10.70 1.58 -1.43
N PHE A 120 -10.67 2.43 -2.43
CA PHE A 120 -10.41 3.87 -2.31
C PHE A 120 -11.68 4.73 -2.30
N SER A 121 -12.85 4.11 -2.39
CA SER A 121 -14.16 4.78 -2.30
C SER A 121 -14.31 5.55 -1.00
N SER A 122 -15.02 6.67 -1.02
CA SER A 122 -15.57 7.23 0.21
C SER A 122 -16.63 6.30 0.79
N SER A 123 -16.76 6.30 2.12
CA SER A 123 -17.92 5.72 2.81
C SER A 123 -18.99 6.79 2.90
N SER A 124 -19.91 6.80 1.95
CA SER A 124 -20.95 7.81 1.82
C SER A 124 -22.13 7.30 1.01
N PHE A 125 -23.26 7.97 1.20
CA PHE A 125 -24.47 7.80 0.40
C PHE A 125 -24.53 8.86 -0.69
N PHE A 126 -24.96 8.45 -1.88
CA PHE A 126 -25.37 9.38 -2.92
C PHE A 126 -26.50 8.76 -3.78
N SER A 127 -27.48 9.59 -4.14
CA SER A 127 -28.57 9.24 -5.06
C SER A 127 -28.74 10.34 -6.07
N GLY A 128 -28.72 9.99 -7.38
CA GLY A 128 -28.82 10.99 -8.44
C GLY A 128 -28.82 10.39 -9.84
N SER A 129 -28.96 11.27 -10.83
CA SER A 129 -28.82 10.93 -12.25
C SER A 129 -27.39 10.58 -12.61
N ALA A 130 -27.20 10.09 -13.83
CA ALA A 130 -25.88 9.66 -14.31
C ALA A 130 -25.58 10.19 -15.71
N VAL A 131 -24.27 10.17 -16.02
CA VAL A 131 -23.75 10.39 -17.37
C VAL A 131 -22.75 9.28 -17.71
N PHE A 132 -22.65 8.92 -18.99
CA PHE A 132 -21.60 8.07 -19.49
C PHE A 132 -20.48 8.92 -20.06
N ALA A 133 -19.27 8.76 -19.55
CA ALA A 133 -18.08 9.54 -19.90
C ALA A 133 -16.96 8.64 -20.46
N GLY A 134 -17.28 7.80 -21.44
CA GLY A 134 -16.30 7.01 -22.18
C GLY A 134 -15.29 6.27 -21.32
N TYR A 135 -14.01 6.52 -21.56
CA TYR A 135 -12.91 6.04 -20.71
C TYR A 135 -12.63 6.93 -19.48
N GLY A 136 -13.31 8.05 -19.34
CA GLY A 136 -13.08 9.01 -18.26
C GLY A 136 -11.76 9.76 -18.36
N PHE A 137 -11.28 9.98 -19.56
CA PHE A 137 -10.06 10.74 -19.83
C PHE A 137 -10.35 12.24 -19.93
N ASN A 138 -9.45 13.02 -19.36
CA ASN A 138 -9.40 14.47 -19.54
C ASN A 138 -7.94 14.85 -19.74
N SER A 139 -7.51 14.90 -20.98
CA SER A 139 -6.16 15.23 -21.39
C SER A 139 -6.18 16.24 -22.54
N GLU A 140 -5.42 17.29 -22.39
CA GLU A 140 -5.12 18.31 -23.39
C GLU A 140 -3.64 18.26 -23.81
N GLN A 141 -2.96 17.17 -23.51
CA GLN A 141 -1.55 16.98 -23.89
C GLN A 141 -1.46 16.79 -25.41
N LYS A 142 -0.41 17.34 -26.01
CA LYS A 142 -0.20 17.29 -27.46
C LYS A 142 -0.16 15.87 -28.04
N GLU A 143 0.33 14.93 -27.21
CA GLU A 143 0.44 13.50 -27.56
C GLU A 143 -0.89 12.76 -27.41
N LEU A 144 -1.82 13.28 -26.60
CA LEU A 144 -3.12 12.71 -26.34
C LEU A 144 -4.16 13.83 -26.12
N GLU A 145 -4.82 14.25 -27.19
CA GLU A 145 -5.97 15.14 -27.11
C GLU A 145 -7.25 14.29 -26.97
N TRP A 146 -7.65 14.00 -25.71
CA TRP A 146 -8.85 13.21 -25.42
C TRP A 146 -9.55 13.76 -24.19
N ASN A 147 -10.79 14.24 -24.37
CA ASN A 147 -11.59 14.79 -23.29
C ASN A 147 -13.03 14.23 -23.34
N ASP A 148 -13.30 13.26 -22.46
CA ASP A 148 -14.63 12.64 -22.31
C ASP A 148 -15.64 13.54 -21.59
N TYR A 149 -15.19 14.68 -21.06
CA TYR A 149 -16.01 15.59 -20.26
C TYR A 149 -16.38 16.89 -20.97
N LYS A 150 -15.84 17.11 -22.18
CA LYS A 150 -15.92 18.40 -22.89
C LYS A 150 -17.34 18.96 -23.04
N ASN A 151 -18.34 18.07 -23.22
CA ASN A 151 -19.72 18.45 -23.44
C ASN A 151 -20.69 17.78 -22.47
N LEU A 152 -20.18 17.34 -21.29
CA LEU A 152 -20.97 16.71 -20.25
C LEU A 152 -21.02 17.59 -19.01
N ASP A 153 -22.22 17.77 -18.49
CA ASP A 153 -22.42 18.27 -17.14
C ASP A 153 -22.39 17.08 -16.16
N VAL A 154 -21.29 16.97 -15.39
CA VAL A 154 -21.08 15.91 -14.39
C VAL A 154 -21.34 16.38 -12.98
N ASN A 155 -21.65 17.67 -12.79
CA ASN A 155 -21.81 18.24 -11.45
C ASN A 155 -22.96 17.56 -10.70
N GLU A 156 -22.68 17.09 -9.51
CA GLU A 156 -23.66 16.39 -8.65
C GLU A 156 -24.33 15.18 -9.32
N LYS A 157 -23.63 14.49 -10.22
CA LYS A 157 -24.11 13.25 -10.89
C LYS A 157 -23.20 12.08 -10.64
N TRP A 158 -23.70 10.87 -10.92
CA TRP A 158 -22.89 9.69 -11.12
C TRP A 158 -22.22 9.76 -12.49
N VAL A 159 -20.91 9.45 -12.52
CA VAL A 159 -20.17 9.33 -13.78
C VAL A 159 -19.88 7.86 -14.04
N VAL A 160 -20.39 7.31 -15.13
CA VAL A 160 -20.13 5.95 -15.58
C VAL A 160 -18.97 5.97 -16.55
N VAL A 161 -17.91 5.21 -16.28
CA VAL A 161 -16.71 5.14 -17.13
C VAL A 161 -16.24 3.71 -17.36
N MET A 162 -15.66 3.46 -18.52
CA MET A 162 -15.01 2.17 -18.82
C MET A 162 -13.62 2.09 -18.19
N ARG A 163 -13.27 0.92 -17.68
CA ARG A 163 -11.93 0.61 -17.15
C ARG A 163 -10.89 0.60 -18.27
N HIS A 164 -9.60 0.65 -17.89
CA HIS A 164 -8.46 0.59 -18.80
C HIS A 164 -8.41 1.68 -19.87
N SER A 165 -8.00 1.32 -21.07
CA SER A 165 -7.79 2.17 -22.24
C SER A 165 -8.03 1.38 -23.54
N PRO A 166 -8.11 2.03 -24.70
CA PRO A 166 -8.28 1.34 -25.98
C PRO A 166 -7.22 0.28 -26.29
N ASP A 167 -6.00 0.49 -25.81
CA ASP A 167 -4.83 -0.36 -26.05
C ASP A 167 -4.25 -0.97 -24.76
N ARG A 168 -5.13 -1.43 -23.86
CA ARG A 168 -4.81 -1.91 -22.49
C ARG A 168 -3.61 -2.85 -22.37
N HIS A 169 -3.26 -3.59 -23.40
CA HIS A 169 -2.16 -4.55 -23.44
C HIS A 169 -0.83 -3.93 -23.87
N ASN A 170 -0.83 -2.68 -24.33
CA ASN A 170 0.37 -1.98 -24.73
C ASN A 170 1.10 -1.39 -23.51
N GLN A 171 2.29 -1.90 -23.20
CA GLN A 171 3.10 -1.42 -22.09
C GLN A 171 3.64 0.01 -22.31
N HIS A 172 3.69 0.46 -23.57
CA HIS A 172 4.13 1.80 -23.97
C HIS A 172 2.96 2.70 -24.40
N SER A 173 1.74 2.38 -23.92
CA SER A 173 0.54 3.14 -24.22
C SER A 173 0.65 4.59 -23.81
N ILE A 174 0.25 5.48 -24.71
CA ILE A 174 0.08 6.92 -24.41
C ILE A 174 -1.06 7.17 -23.41
N TYR A 175 -1.98 6.22 -23.26
CA TYR A 175 -3.10 6.31 -22.31
C TYR A 175 -2.74 5.88 -20.89
N ARG A 176 -1.53 5.35 -20.67
CA ARG A 176 -1.13 4.70 -19.42
C ARG A 176 -1.34 5.58 -18.18
N GLU A 177 -0.99 6.85 -18.26
CA GLU A 177 -1.11 7.80 -17.16
C GLU A 177 -2.58 8.12 -16.81
N HIS A 178 -3.51 7.92 -17.77
CA HIS A 178 -4.94 8.20 -17.64
C HIS A 178 -5.76 6.96 -17.29
N SER A 179 -5.22 5.75 -17.45
CA SER A 179 -5.97 4.48 -17.43
C SER A 179 -6.29 3.96 -16.02
N SER A 180 -5.59 4.42 -14.97
CA SER A 180 -5.82 3.90 -13.62
C SER A 180 -7.17 4.34 -13.08
N LEU A 181 -7.84 3.45 -12.32
CA LEU A 181 -9.14 3.76 -11.68
C LEU A 181 -9.06 5.01 -10.80
N HIS A 182 -7.94 5.19 -10.10
CA HIS A 182 -7.69 6.37 -9.26
C HIS A 182 -7.64 7.66 -10.07
N LYS A 183 -6.92 7.66 -11.21
CA LYS A 183 -6.82 8.84 -12.07
C LYS A 183 -8.18 9.24 -12.61
N LYS A 184 -8.95 8.27 -13.10
CA LYS A 184 -10.31 8.50 -13.61
C LYS A 184 -11.24 9.04 -12.53
N MET A 185 -11.19 8.47 -11.33
CA MET A 185 -11.95 8.98 -10.20
C MET A 185 -11.55 10.40 -9.79
N MET A 186 -10.26 10.71 -9.74
CA MET A 186 -9.78 12.07 -9.44
C MET A 186 -10.31 13.07 -10.45
N VAL A 187 -10.24 12.73 -11.75
CA VAL A 187 -10.74 13.59 -12.81
C VAL A 187 -12.24 13.85 -12.64
N ALA A 188 -13.06 12.80 -12.47
CA ALA A 188 -14.49 12.95 -12.29
C ALA A 188 -14.84 13.81 -11.07
N ARG A 189 -14.20 13.53 -9.92
CA ARG A 189 -14.38 14.29 -8.68
C ARG A 189 -14.01 15.76 -8.83
N ASP A 190 -12.86 16.04 -9.43
CA ASP A 190 -12.36 17.42 -9.59
C ASP A 190 -13.21 18.23 -10.58
N LEU A 191 -13.99 17.54 -11.41
CA LEU A 191 -15.02 18.14 -12.29
C LEU A 191 -16.41 18.25 -11.62
N GLY A 192 -16.56 17.85 -10.35
CA GLY A 192 -17.78 18.00 -9.57
C GLY A 192 -18.69 16.78 -9.52
N ALA A 193 -18.26 15.61 -10.02
CA ALA A 193 -19.03 14.38 -9.88
C ALA A 193 -19.26 14.00 -8.41
N ALA A 194 -20.45 13.54 -8.08
CA ALA A 194 -20.80 13.10 -6.73
C ALA A 194 -20.55 11.60 -6.50
N GLY A 195 -20.32 10.82 -7.56
CA GLY A 195 -19.93 9.42 -7.51
C GLY A 195 -19.41 8.93 -8.85
N ILE A 196 -18.69 7.81 -8.84
CA ILE A 196 -18.18 7.18 -10.06
C ILE A 196 -18.51 5.69 -10.08
N ILE A 197 -18.94 5.23 -11.25
CA ILE A 197 -19.24 3.82 -11.52
C ILE A 197 -18.30 3.36 -12.64
N PHE A 198 -17.61 2.27 -12.40
CA PHE A 198 -16.74 1.63 -13.38
C PHE A 198 -17.45 0.45 -14.03
N ILE A 199 -17.37 0.36 -15.35
CA ILE A 199 -17.74 -0.83 -16.13
C ILE A 199 -16.47 -1.48 -16.68
N SER A 200 -16.49 -2.80 -16.82
CA SER A 200 -15.35 -3.55 -17.39
C SER A 200 -15.21 -3.35 -18.90
N GLN A 201 -14.06 -3.74 -19.43
CA GLN A 201 -13.96 -4.13 -20.84
C GLN A 201 -14.45 -5.56 -20.98
N ILE A 202 -14.85 -5.96 -22.18
CA ILE A 202 -15.48 -7.27 -22.44
C ILE A 202 -14.56 -8.46 -22.06
N GLU A 203 -13.26 -8.24 -22.04
CA GLU A 203 -12.27 -9.23 -21.67
C GLU A 203 -12.18 -9.46 -20.14
N ASP A 204 -12.78 -8.59 -19.33
CA ASP A 204 -12.79 -8.69 -17.88
C ASP A 204 -14.16 -9.22 -17.40
N GLU A 205 -14.27 -10.50 -17.18
CA GLU A 205 -15.54 -11.14 -16.75
C GLU A 205 -15.87 -10.91 -15.26
N ALA A 206 -14.87 -10.74 -14.42
CA ALA A 206 -15.04 -10.65 -12.99
C ALA A 206 -15.07 -9.22 -12.45
N LEU A 207 -15.83 -9.01 -11.38
CA LEU A 207 -15.73 -7.81 -10.56
C LEU A 207 -14.32 -7.65 -9.96
N ASN A 208 -13.85 -6.41 -9.88
CA ASN A 208 -12.59 -6.10 -9.20
C ASN A 208 -12.65 -6.59 -7.75
N PRO A 209 -11.66 -7.35 -7.28
CA PRO A 209 -11.60 -7.73 -5.88
C PRO A 209 -11.42 -6.47 -5.00
N LEU A 210 -12.00 -6.50 -3.81
CA LEU A 210 -11.79 -5.46 -2.81
C LEU A 210 -10.39 -5.62 -2.19
N VAL A 211 -9.39 -5.11 -2.88
CA VAL A 211 -7.97 -5.18 -2.46
C VAL A 211 -7.50 -3.81 -2.02
N TYR A 212 -6.93 -3.74 -0.83
CA TYR A 212 -6.31 -2.53 -0.33
C TYR A 212 -5.04 -2.21 -1.12
N THR A 213 -4.96 -1.00 -1.64
CA THR A 213 -3.75 -0.47 -2.28
C THR A 213 -3.15 0.63 -1.41
N ARG A 214 -1.89 0.46 -1.02
CA ARG A 214 -1.18 1.45 -0.19
C ARG A 214 -1.19 2.83 -0.86
N GLY A 215 -1.38 3.87 -0.04
CA GLY A 215 -1.39 5.26 -0.52
C GLY A 215 -2.75 5.75 -1.01
N TYR A 216 -3.68 4.87 -1.29
CA TYR A 216 -5.02 5.23 -1.73
C TYR A 216 -6.02 5.08 -0.58
N LYS A 217 -6.35 6.19 0.04
CA LYS A 217 -7.39 6.28 1.05
C LYS A 217 -8.65 6.87 0.41
N ASN A 218 -9.71 6.99 1.21
CA ASN A 218 -10.93 7.71 0.85
C ASN A 218 -10.64 8.92 -0.06
N MET A 219 -11.05 8.84 -1.32
CA MET A 219 -10.78 9.85 -2.35
C MET A 219 -11.91 10.85 -2.54
N GLY A 220 -12.88 10.89 -1.63
CA GLY A 220 -13.87 11.95 -1.52
C GLY A 220 -15.24 11.64 -2.06
N ILE A 221 -15.39 10.77 -3.05
CA ILE A 221 -16.68 10.36 -3.61
C ILE A 221 -16.83 8.83 -3.60
N PRO A 222 -18.05 8.26 -3.61
CA PRO A 222 -18.26 6.83 -3.76
C PRO A 222 -17.76 6.35 -5.12
N ALA A 223 -17.06 5.21 -5.12
CA ALA A 223 -16.54 4.55 -6.31
C ALA A 223 -16.93 3.07 -6.31
N ILE A 224 -17.63 2.66 -7.34
CA ILE A 224 -18.26 1.33 -7.45
C ILE A 224 -17.88 0.71 -8.78
N HIS A 225 -17.62 -0.59 -8.80
CA HIS A 225 -17.52 -1.38 -10.01
C HIS A 225 -18.74 -2.26 -10.14
N ILE A 226 -19.39 -2.26 -11.30
CA ILE A 226 -20.56 -3.09 -11.61
C ILE A 226 -20.22 -4.23 -12.55
N SER A 227 -21.01 -5.31 -12.50
CA SER A 227 -20.84 -6.47 -13.37
C SER A 227 -21.18 -6.15 -14.84
N ASN A 228 -20.69 -7.01 -15.74
CA ASN A 228 -20.98 -6.86 -17.17
C ASN A 228 -22.48 -6.93 -17.46
N GLU A 229 -23.21 -7.82 -16.77
CA GLU A 229 -24.66 -7.94 -16.90
C GLU A 229 -25.37 -6.64 -16.48
N THR A 230 -24.97 -6.07 -15.34
CA THR A 230 -25.50 -4.79 -14.86
C THR A 230 -25.15 -3.66 -15.82
N ALA A 231 -23.92 -3.64 -16.36
CA ALA A 231 -23.48 -2.65 -17.34
C ALA A 231 -24.33 -2.70 -18.62
N ASP A 232 -24.57 -3.88 -19.16
CA ASP A 232 -25.43 -4.05 -20.34
C ASP A 232 -26.87 -3.61 -20.08
N LYS A 233 -27.45 -3.92 -18.91
CA LYS A 233 -28.80 -3.48 -18.53
C LYS A 233 -28.92 -1.95 -18.54
N ILE A 234 -27.94 -1.22 -18.01
CA ILE A 234 -27.99 0.24 -17.93
C ILE A 234 -27.64 0.93 -19.25
N LEU A 235 -26.89 0.29 -20.16
CA LEU A 235 -26.51 0.84 -21.46
C LEU A 235 -27.56 0.59 -22.54
N LYS A 236 -28.32 -0.51 -22.42
CA LYS A 236 -29.32 -0.93 -23.40
C LYS A 236 -30.38 0.13 -23.79
N PRO A 237 -30.93 0.93 -22.86
CA PRO A 237 -31.88 1.98 -23.20
C PRO A 237 -31.34 3.02 -24.17
N TYR A 238 -30.03 3.20 -24.25
CA TYR A 238 -29.33 4.15 -25.12
C TYR A 238 -28.82 3.51 -26.41
N GLY A 239 -29.20 2.26 -26.68
CA GLY A 239 -28.82 1.54 -27.90
C GLY A 239 -27.41 0.93 -27.84
N TRP A 240 -26.79 0.85 -26.64
CA TRP A 240 -25.46 0.31 -26.46
C TRP A 240 -25.47 -1.01 -25.67
N SER A 241 -24.48 -1.85 -25.98
CA SER A 241 -23.97 -2.88 -25.07
C SER A 241 -22.55 -2.50 -24.67
N GLN A 242 -22.02 -3.11 -23.60
CA GLN A 242 -20.63 -2.96 -23.18
C GLN A 242 -19.66 -3.23 -24.35
N GLN A 243 -19.90 -4.31 -25.11
CA GLN A 243 -19.11 -4.66 -26.28
C GLN A 243 -19.16 -3.59 -27.37
N SER A 244 -20.37 -3.19 -27.80
CA SER A 244 -20.52 -2.26 -28.92
C SER A 244 -19.94 -0.88 -28.64
N ILE A 245 -20.06 -0.39 -27.39
CA ILE A 245 -19.51 0.90 -27.00
C ILE A 245 -17.98 0.85 -26.90
N GLN A 246 -17.41 -0.25 -26.36
CA GLN A 246 -15.98 -0.48 -26.33
C GLN A 246 -15.38 -0.56 -27.74
N GLU A 247 -15.96 -1.36 -28.62
CA GLU A 247 -15.50 -1.50 -30.01
C GLU A 247 -15.56 -0.16 -30.76
N THR A 248 -16.59 0.63 -30.52
CA THR A 248 -16.72 1.94 -31.14
C THR A 248 -15.60 2.88 -30.70
N MET A 249 -15.37 3.02 -29.39
CA MET A 249 -14.29 3.86 -28.85
C MET A 249 -12.92 3.39 -29.28
N ASN A 250 -12.68 2.07 -29.28
CA ASN A 250 -11.38 1.50 -29.67
C ASN A 250 -11.08 1.67 -31.16
N ARG A 251 -12.10 1.59 -32.01
CA ARG A 251 -11.95 1.76 -33.46
C ARG A 251 -11.79 3.21 -33.87
N SER A 252 -12.61 4.10 -33.30
CA SER A 252 -12.59 5.51 -33.64
C SER A 252 -11.47 6.29 -32.93
N LEU A 253 -10.89 5.73 -31.85
CA LEU A 253 -9.97 6.42 -30.92
C LEU A 253 -10.53 7.79 -30.51
N SER A 254 -11.81 7.82 -30.24
CA SER A 254 -12.55 9.06 -29.88
C SER A 254 -13.55 8.78 -28.77
N SER A 255 -13.92 9.85 -28.08
CA SER A 255 -14.87 9.85 -26.99
C SER A 255 -16.28 9.44 -27.44
N VAL A 256 -16.96 8.61 -26.66
CA VAL A 256 -18.40 8.38 -26.72
C VAL A 256 -18.97 8.78 -25.38
N THR A 257 -19.82 9.81 -25.36
CA THR A 257 -20.37 10.37 -24.11
C THR A 257 -21.82 10.75 -24.28
N PHE A 258 -22.63 10.59 -23.25
CA PHE A 258 -24.06 10.97 -23.27
C PHE A 258 -24.63 11.09 -21.86
N ASP A 259 -25.68 11.89 -21.70
CA ASP A 259 -26.53 11.89 -20.53
C ASP A 259 -27.31 10.59 -20.45
N MET A 260 -27.36 9.98 -19.27
CA MET A 260 -28.12 8.75 -19.00
C MET A 260 -29.51 9.10 -18.48
N ASP A 261 -30.29 9.81 -19.33
CA ASP A 261 -31.64 10.25 -18.97
C ASP A 261 -32.54 9.06 -18.60
N GLY A 262 -33.25 9.19 -17.50
CA GLY A 262 -34.13 8.15 -16.99
C GLY A 262 -33.43 7.05 -16.19
N VAL A 263 -32.11 7.10 -16.01
CA VAL A 263 -31.37 6.23 -15.08
C VAL A 263 -31.03 6.98 -13.79
N THR A 264 -31.42 6.39 -12.67
CA THR A 264 -31.07 6.88 -11.33
C THR A 264 -30.33 5.80 -10.57
N PHE A 265 -29.18 6.18 -10.03
CA PHE A 265 -28.42 5.34 -9.11
C PHE A 265 -28.55 5.85 -7.69
N SER A 266 -28.80 4.95 -6.77
CA SER A 266 -28.79 5.23 -5.34
C SER A 266 -27.88 4.21 -4.66
N ALA A 267 -26.81 4.65 -4.05
CA ALA A 267 -25.88 3.74 -3.39
C ALA A 267 -25.38 4.29 -2.07
N ASN A 268 -25.20 3.39 -1.11
CA ASN A 268 -24.49 3.64 0.13
C ASN A 268 -23.25 2.74 0.17
N VAL A 269 -22.10 3.34 0.27
CA VAL A 269 -20.82 2.65 0.49
C VAL A 269 -20.43 2.76 1.95
N SER A 270 -20.09 1.65 2.56
CA SER A 270 -19.61 1.56 3.94
C SER A 270 -18.39 0.65 4.01
N LEU A 271 -17.21 1.25 4.15
CA LEU A 271 -15.92 0.58 4.22
C LEU A 271 -15.17 0.95 5.48
N SER A 272 -14.41 0.02 6.04
CA SER A 272 -13.51 0.29 7.16
C SER A 272 -12.10 -0.23 6.89
N PRO A 273 -11.07 0.52 7.30
CA PRO A 273 -9.70 0.03 7.24
C PRO A 273 -9.49 -1.07 8.27
N ILE A 274 -8.83 -2.15 7.84
CA ILE A 274 -8.26 -3.16 8.73
C ILE A 274 -6.92 -2.61 9.21
N LYS A 275 -6.83 -2.33 10.52
CA LYS A 275 -5.61 -1.81 11.14
C LYS A 275 -4.81 -2.92 11.80
N THR A 276 -3.51 -2.87 11.63
CA THR A 276 -2.55 -3.79 12.24
C THR A 276 -1.49 -3.00 12.98
N ARG A 277 -1.11 -3.50 14.16
CA ARG A 277 -0.04 -2.91 14.96
C ARG A 277 1.31 -3.22 14.34
N ALA A 278 2.06 -2.20 14.00
CA ALA A 278 3.44 -2.24 13.54
C ALA A 278 4.36 -1.50 14.51
N ALA A 279 5.66 -1.56 14.29
CA ALA A 279 6.60 -0.82 15.12
C ALA A 279 7.90 -0.50 14.37
N ASN A 280 8.49 0.65 14.70
CA ASN A 280 9.89 0.91 14.45
C ASN A 280 10.74 0.38 15.61
N VAL A 281 11.95 -0.05 15.31
CA VAL A 281 12.97 -0.32 16.33
C VAL A 281 13.93 0.86 16.36
N VAL A 282 13.98 1.54 17.49
CA VAL A 282 14.74 2.78 17.66
C VAL A 282 15.82 2.60 18.72
N GLY A 283 17.06 2.75 18.29
CA GLY A 283 18.23 2.78 19.16
C GLY A 283 18.84 4.17 19.25
N LEU A 284 19.51 4.47 20.33
CA LEU A 284 20.18 5.73 20.57
C LEU A 284 21.64 5.47 20.97
N ILE A 285 22.56 6.13 20.25
CA ILE A 285 23.96 6.25 20.65
C ILE A 285 24.17 7.71 21.06
N GLN A 286 24.38 7.93 22.34
CA GLN A 286 24.55 9.28 22.87
C GLN A 286 25.97 9.77 22.64
N SER A 287 26.11 11.02 22.18
CA SER A 287 27.41 11.66 22.05
C SER A 287 28.09 11.79 23.42
N GLY A 288 29.36 11.38 23.51
CA GLY A 288 30.22 11.66 24.66
C GLY A 288 30.56 13.16 24.83
N ASN A 289 30.42 13.95 23.80
CA ASN A 289 30.71 15.39 23.79
C ASN A 289 29.42 16.19 24.13
N ARG A 290 29.46 16.95 25.23
CA ARG A 290 28.32 17.76 25.69
C ARG A 290 27.86 18.80 24.68
N ARG A 291 28.77 19.30 23.81
CA ARG A 291 28.46 20.31 22.80
C ARG A 291 27.44 19.82 21.77
N TYR A 292 27.40 18.52 21.47
CA TYR A 292 26.53 17.93 20.42
C TYR A 292 25.37 17.13 20.99
N ARG A 293 25.01 17.32 22.28
CA ARG A 293 23.91 16.54 22.88
C ARG A 293 22.54 16.83 22.29
N ASP A 294 22.35 18.03 21.80
CA ASP A 294 21.09 18.52 21.23
C ASP A 294 21.07 18.38 19.70
N GLU A 295 22.17 17.91 19.10
CA GLU A 295 22.25 17.64 17.68
C GLU A 295 21.97 16.15 17.44
N HIS A 296 21.10 15.84 16.44
CA HIS A 296 20.70 14.49 16.14
C HIS A 296 21.01 14.14 14.69
N VAL A 297 21.69 13.02 14.48
CA VAL A 297 21.79 12.36 13.17
C VAL A 297 20.93 11.12 13.20
N VAL A 298 19.98 11.01 12.26
CA VAL A 298 19.10 9.86 12.13
C VAL A 298 19.55 8.98 10.99
N ILE A 299 19.83 7.70 11.28
CA ILE A 299 20.10 6.68 10.28
C ILE A 299 18.92 5.73 10.26
N GLY A 300 18.26 5.58 9.13
CA GLY A 300 17.06 4.76 8.99
C GLY A 300 17.19 3.75 7.86
N ALA A 301 16.64 2.55 8.11
CA ALA A 301 16.44 1.52 7.11
C ALA A 301 15.16 0.76 7.42
N HIS A 302 14.39 0.39 6.39
CA HIS A 302 13.22 -0.45 6.62
C HIS A 302 13.62 -1.93 6.69
N PHE A 303 12.98 -2.67 7.57
CA PHE A 303 13.15 -4.12 7.72
C PHE A 303 11.92 -4.90 7.27
N ASP A 304 10.79 -4.23 7.13
CA ASP A 304 9.55 -4.80 6.61
C ASP A 304 9.64 -5.04 5.10
N HIS A 305 8.81 -5.97 4.60
CA HIS A 305 8.71 -6.26 3.18
C HIS A 305 7.29 -6.68 2.80
N LEU A 306 7.08 -7.15 1.57
CA LEU A 306 5.77 -7.36 0.96
C LEU A 306 4.98 -8.55 1.52
N GLY A 307 5.59 -9.44 2.28
CA GLY A 307 4.96 -10.67 2.75
C GLY A 307 5.11 -11.83 1.75
N GLU A 308 4.28 -12.85 1.91
CA GLU A 308 4.34 -14.10 1.13
C GLU A 308 3.47 -14.07 -0.14
N GLY A 309 2.92 -12.91 -0.48
CA GLY A 309 1.97 -12.78 -1.59
C GLY A 309 0.52 -13.08 -1.20
N GLY A 310 -0.41 -12.82 -2.12
CA GLY A 310 -1.84 -13.05 -1.92
C GLY A 310 -2.61 -11.88 -1.30
N ALA A 311 -3.84 -12.15 -0.86
CA ALA A 311 -4.81 -11.13 -0.47
C ALA A 311 -4.42 -10.30 0.76
N GLU A 312 -3.61 -10.87 1.67
CA GLU A 312 -3.16 -10.24 2.92
C GLU A 312 -1.70 -9.79 2.86
N SER A 313 -1.17 -9.63 1.68
CA SER A 313 0.21 -9.27 1.42
C SER A 313 0.30 -7.97 0.62
N GLY A 314 1.47 -7.33 0.65
CA GLY A 314 1.80 -6.21 -0.24
C GLY A 314 2.13 -6.65 -1.66
N SER A 315 2.41 -7.94 -1.90
CA SER A 315 2.57 -8.55 -3.21
C SER A 315 1.33 -9.32 -3.62
N ARG A 316 0.94 -9.22 -4.90
CA ARG A 316 -0.18 -9.99 -5.47
C ARG A 316 0.23 -11.37 -5.94
N LYS A 317 1.52 -11.58 -6.15
CA LYS A 317 2.08 -12.85 -6.59
C LYS A 317 2.66 -13.59 -5.40
N PRO A 318 2.37 -14.88 -5.24
CA PRO A 318 3.14 -15.74 -4.36
C PRO A 318 4.62 -15.71 -4.80
N ASP A 319 5.55 -15.76 -3.86
CA ASP A 319 6.98 -15.92 -4.12
C ASP A 319 7.73 -14.72 -4.76
N GLU A 320 7.19 -13.51 -4.69
CA GLU A 320 7.93 -12.28 -5.03
C GLU A 320 8.61 -11.63 -3.83
#